data_926ee36e2a2edeff2bf5a139fc5236cf
#
_entry.id   926ee36e2a2edeff2bf5a139fc5236cf
#
_cell.length_a   1.000
_cell.length_b   1.000
_cell.length_c   1.000
_cell.angle_alpha   90.00
_cell.angle_beta   90.00
_cell.angle_gamma   90.00
#
_symmetry.space_group_name_H-M   'P 1'
#
loop_
_entity.id
_entity.type
_entity.pdbx_description
1 polymer ?
#
loop_
_entity_poly.entity_id
_entity_poly.type
_entity_poly.pdbx_seq_one_letter_code
_entity_poly.pdbx_strand_id
1 'polypeptide(L)'
;DFSYVISCGNSKIVEVVDYIDFLVDDADTGVIAAYIEGVSNPAKFLATLKKAAMKQKPVILLKIGRSEAGSRSAASHTGSLSGSDAAFDAIFQKYGVIRVDDLEDLIGMSSILSTLSVLPKGGRVVSLNGSGGENGVSCDVGHLYGINFPPFTESTAEKLRSILPDYASIHNPLDTTAMICYDTAVFADAAETIINDPNFDLALVGLTIVGELTDLCVKHMSEGLVKLVREKRIDKPVLVVPAVEAGRMPEYVNMLKDAGIPVTAPCFYAYKHVKKLLDYCAWRAFL
;
A
#
# COMPACT_ATOMS: atom_id res chain seq x y z
N ASP A 1 11.66 -9.70 -0.77
CA ASP A 1 12.09 -11.09 -0.75
C ASP A 1 11.22 -11.89 0.22
N PHE A 2 11.09 -13.20 0.02
CA PHE A 2 10.36 -14.10 0.91
C PHE A 2 11.32 -14.70 1.93
N SER A 3 10.94 -14.66 3.22
CA SER A 3 11.59 -15.49 4.24
C SER A 3 11.13 -16.95 4.12
N TYR A 4 9.82 -17.15 3.92
CA TYR A 4 9.20 -18.47 3.75
C TYR A 4 8.09 -18.44 2.70
N VAL A 5 7.94 -19.57 2.00
CA VAL A 5 6.76 -19.89 1.18
C VAL A 5 6.29 -21.28 1.61
N ILE A 6 5.09 -21.35 2.21
CA ILE A 6 4.59 -22.56 2.86
C ILE A 6 3.25 -22.98 2.26
N SER A 7 3.12 -24.25 1.87
CA SER A 7 1.87 -24.87 1.47
C SER A 7 1.49 -25.96 2.46
N CYS A 8 0.32 -25.86 3.09
CA CYS A 8 -0.10 -26.72 4.20
C CYS A 8 -0.91 -27.95 3.77
N GLY A 9 -1.32 -28.04 2.50
CA GLY A 9 -2.21 -29.12 2.03
C GLY A 9 -3.52 -29.14 2.85
N ASN A 10 -4.00 -30.36 3.19
CA ASN A 10 -5.27 -30.53 3.94
C ASN A 10 -5.18 -30.24 5.44
N SER A 11 -4.08 -29.70 5.94
CA SER A 11 -3.90 -29.17 7.31
C SER A 11 -4.38 -30.10 8.45
N LYS A 12 -4.15 -31.42 8.35
CA LYS A 12 -4.65 -32.40 9.32
C LYS A 12 -3.86 -32.43 10.64
N ILE A 13 -2.58 -32.09 10.62
CA ILE A 13 -1.68 -32.14 11.78
C ILE A 13 -1.18 -30.73 12.08
N VAL A 14 -0.66 -30.04 11.06
CA VAL A 14 -0.18 -28.66 11.14
C VAL A 14 -1.05 -27.81 10.26
N GLU A 15 -1.61 -26.76 10.81
CA GLU A 15 -2.51 -25.82 10.12
C GLU A 15 -1.80 -24.52 9.75
N VAL A 16 -2.43 -23.72 8.88
CA VAL A 16 -1.95 -22.36 8.56
C VAL A 16 -1.72 -21.53 9.81
N VAL A 17 -2.59 -21.70 10.83
CA VAL A 17 -2.49 -20.98 12.12
C VAL A 17 -1.18 -21.32 12.85
N ASP A 18 -0.69 -22.55 12.77
CA ASP A 18 0.59 -22.95 13.39
C ASP A 18 1.77 -22.22 12.76
N TYR A 19 1.75 -22.07 11.44
CA TYR A 19 2.77 -21.33 10.71
C TYR A 19 2.69 -19.84 10.99
N ILE A 20 1.48 -19.26 11.02
CA ILE A 20 1.31 -17.84 11.41
C ILE A 20 1.88 -17.64 12.82
N ASP A 21 1.58 -18.51 13.78
CA ASP A 21 2.08 -18.39 15.16
C ASP A 21 3.60 -18.46 15.23
N PHE A 22 4.22 -19.36 14.47
CA PHE A 22 5.68 -19.43 14.32
C PHE A 22 6.25 -18.14 13.71
N LEU A 23 5.67 -17.68 12.58
CA LEU A 23 6.15 -16.49 11.87
C LEU A 23 6.00 -15.19 12.67
N VAL A 24 5.05 -15.13 13.60
CA VAL A 24 4.93 -13.99 14.53
C VAL A 24 6.18 -13.83 15.38
N ASP A 25 6.84 -14.92 15.76
CA ASP A 25 8.06 -14.89 16.56
C ASP A 25 9.33 -14.77 15.71
N ASP A 26 9.26 -15.11 14.45
CA ASP A 26 10.40 -15.09 13.56
C ASP A 26 10.89 -13.66 13.27
N ALA A 27 12.18 -13.41 13.52
CA ALA A 27 12.78 -12.08 13.37
C ALA A 27 12.97 -11.65 11.90
N ASP A 28 13.13 -12.63 11.00
CA ASP A 28 13.37 -12.38 9.58
C ASP A 28 12.07 -12.13 8.79
N THR A 29 10.92 -12.41 9.41
CA THR A 29 9.59 -12.19 8.81
C THR A 29 9.03 -10.84 9.23
N GLY A 30 9.04 -9.86 8.32
CA GLY A 30 8.47 -8.53 8.56
C GLY A 30 6.96 -8.45 8.40
N VAL A 31 6.38 -9.22 7.47
CA VAL A 31 4.96 -9.23 7.12
C VAL A 31 4.52 -10.68 6.91
N ILE A 32 3.36 -11.04 7.45
CA ILE A 32 2.75 -12.37 7.26
C ILE A 32 1.57 -12.24 6.30
N ALA A 33 1.61 -12.96 5.19
CA ALA A 33 0.52 -13.05 4.23
C ALA A 33 0.04 -14.49 4.15
N ALA A 34 -1.28 -14.72 4.28
CA ALA A 34 -1.82 -16.06 4.20
C ALA A 34 -3.17 -16.12 3.46
N TYR A 35 -3.36 -17.22 2.77
CA TYR A 35 -4.62 -17.63 2.16
C TYR A 35 -5.25 -18.70 3.04
N ILE A 36 -6.50 -18.50 3.48
CA ILE A 36 -7.19 -19.43 4.37
C ILE A 36 -8.60 -19.75 3.88
N GLU A 37 -9.01 -21.00 4.02
CA GLU A 37 -10.36 -21.48 3.72
C GLU A 37 -11.23 -21.51 4.98
N GLY A 38 -10.65 -21.95 6.08
CA GLY A 38 -11.29 -22.05 7.40
C GLY A 38 -10.23 -22.19 8.49
N VAL A 39 -10.69 -22.36 9.70
CA VAL A 39 -9.88 -22.54 10.91
C VAL A 39 -10.46 -23.66 11.73
N SER A 40 -9.69 -24.71 12.02
CA SER A 40 -10.17 -25.85 12.83
C SER A 40 -10.09 -25.58 14.32
N ASN A 41 -9.15 -24.73 14.75
CA ASN A 41 -9.00 -24.33 16.15
C ASN A 41 -9.17 -22.80 16.34
N PRO A 42 -10.39 -22.31 16.52
CA PRO A 42 -10.67 -20.88 16.71
C PRO A 42 -9.94 -20.27 17.91
N ALA A 43 -9.79 -21.02 19.01
CA ALA A 43 -9.12 -20.51 20.21
C ALA A 43 -7.64 -20.22 19.94
N LYS A 44 -6.94 -21.13 19.24
CA LYS A 44 -5.56 -20.94 18.83
C LYS A 44 -5.43 -19.78 17.84
N PHE A 45 -6.34 -19.70 16.86
CA PHE A 45 -6.35 -18.59 15.89
C PHE A 45 -6.46 -17.23 16.58
N LEU A 46 -7.39 -17.07 17.52
CA LEU A 46 -7.54 -15.84 18.30
C LEU A 46 -6.28 -15.52 19.12
N ALA A 47 -5.67 -16.52 19.76
CA ALA A 47 -4.43 -16.34 20.52
C ALA A 47 -3.27 -15.88 19.61
N THR A 48 -3.13 -16.50 18.44
CA THR A 48 -2.12 -16.15 17.43
C THR A 48 -2.29 -14.72 16.90
N LEU A 49 -3.53 -14.32 16.54
CA LEU A 49 -3.80 -12.97 16.08
C LEU A 49 -3.57 -11.92 17.18
N LYS A 50 -3.95 -12.22 18.43
CA LYS A 50 -3.63 -11.37 19.57
C LYS A 50 -2.14 -11.21 19.76
N LYS A 51 -1.36 -12.27 19.64
CA LYS A 51 0.11 -12.27 19.71
C LYS A 51 0.72 -11.41 18.62
N ALA A 52 0.24 -11.55 17.37
CA ALA A 52 0.66 -10.72 16.25
C ALA A 52 0.37 -9.23 16.48
N ALA A 53 -0.84 -8.92 16.96
CA ALA A 53 -1.25 -7.57 17.34
C ALA A 53 -0.31 -6.96 18.40
N MET A 54 -0.04 -7.69 19.49
CA MET A 54 0.86 -7.24 20.58
C MET A 54 2.29 -7.00 20.08
N LYS A 55 2.77 -7.77 19.11
CA LYS A 55 4.08 -7.61 18.48
C LYS A 55 4.06 -6.59 17.33
N GLN A 56 2.91 -6.03 17.02
CA GLN A 56 2.70 -5.12 15.90
C GLN A 56 3.19 -5.70 14.56
N LYS A 57 3.15 -7.03 14.42
CA LYS A 57 3.52 -7.73 13.17
C LYS A 57 2.31 -7.76 12.24
N PRO A 58 2.39 -7.14 11.04
CA PRO A 58 1.29 -7.11 10.10
C PRO A 58 0.89 -8.52 9.65
N VAL A 59 -0.40 -8.81 9.69
CA VAL A 59 -0.99 -10.05 9.17
C VAL A 59 -2.01 -9.67 8.09
N ILE A 60 -1.80 -10.17 6.89
CA ILE A 60 -2.67 -9.98 5.73
C ILE A 60 -3.34 -11.30 5.42
N LEU A 61 -4.67 -11.35 5.40
CA LEU A 61 -5.40 -12.59 5.17
C LEU A 61 -6.37 -12.47 3.99
N LEU A 62 -6.21 -13.38 3.05
CA LEU A 62 -7.21 -13.70 2.04
C LEU A 62 -8.08 -14.85 2.56
N LYS A 63 -9.27 -14.55 3.08
CA LYS A 63 -10.25 -15.54 3.55
C LYS A 63 -11.28 -15.78 2.45
N ILE A 64 -11.31 -16.99 1.91
CA ILE A 64 -12.32 -17.40 0.93
C ILE A 64 -13.54 -18.04 1.60
N GLY A 65 -14.57 -18.35 0.82
CA GLY A 65 -15.82 -18.89 1.35
C GLY A 65 -16.70 -17.83 2.02
N ARG A 66 -16.69 -16.59 1.51
CA ARG A 66 -17.48 -15.44 2.01
C ARG A 66 -18.97 -15.53 1.65
N SER A 67 -19.26 -15.93 0.41
CA SER A 67 -20.62 -16.13 -0.08
C SER A 67 -21.11 -17.55 0.20
N GLU A 68 -22.41 -17.77 0.19
CA GLU A 68 -22.96 -19.13 0.29
C GLU A 68 -22.38 -20.10 -0.74
N ALA A 69 -22.22 -19.66 -2.00
CA ALA A 69 -21.61 -20.48 -3.04
C ALA A 69 -20.15 -20.78 -2.74
N GLY A 70 -19.38 -19.77 -2.31
CA GLY A 70 -17.99 -19.93 -1.91
C GLY A 70 -17.83 -20.83 -0.69
N SER A 71 -18.72 -20.72 0.30
CA SER A 71 -18.72 -21.55 1.49
C SER A 71 -19.01 -23.02 1.15
N ARG A 72 -19.99 -23.30 0.28
CA ARG A 72 -20.25 -24.66 -0.23
C ARG A 72 -19.05 -25.23 -0.99
N SER A 73 -18.41 -24.41 -1.82
CA SER A 73 -17.20 -24.83 -2.56
C SER A 73 -16.05 -25.17 -1.60
N ALA A 74 -15.76 -24.33 -0.63
CA ALA A 74 -14.71 -24.57 0.37
C ALA A 74 -15.00 -25.82 1.20
N ALA A 75 -16.24 -26.01 1.65
CA ALA A 75 -16.65 -27.19 2.42
C ALA A 75 -16.50 -28.50 1.63
N SER A 76 -16.79 -28.48 0.33
CA SER A 76 -16.60 -29.67 -0.54
C SER A 76 -15.13 -30.02 -0.75
N HIS A 77 -14.25 -29.04 -0.67
CA HIS A 77 -12.80 -29.21 -0.92
C HIS A 77 -12.04 -29.69 0.33
N THR A 78 -12.37 -29.13 1.48
CA THR A 78 -11.60 -29.40 2.72
C THR A 78 -12.37 -30.20 3.78
N GLY A 79 -13.68 -30.40 3.60
CA GLY A 79 -14.55 -31.02 4.60
C GLY A 79 -14.73 -30.20 5.87
N SER A 80 -14.25 -28.97 5.91
CA SER A 80 -14.39 -28.05 7.04
C SER A 80 -15.51 -27.02 6.81
N LEU A 81 -16.28 -26.70 7.86
CA LEU A 81 -17.24 -25.60 7.83
C LEU A 81 -16.48 -24.27 7.83
N SER A 82 -16.76 -23.41 6.86
CA SER A 82 -16.05 -22.14 6.66
C SER A 82 -16.41 -21.05 7.69
N GLY A 83 -17.10 -21.33 8.76
CA GLY A 83 -17.47 -20.35 9.81
C GLY A 83 -18.25 -19.14 9.26
N SER A 84 -18.79 -18.32 10.16
CA SER A 84 -19.47 -17.06 9.78
C SER A 84 -18.49 -16.02 9.28
N ASP A 85 -18.68 -15.49 8.06
CA ASP A 85 -17.84 -14.42 7.49
C ASP A 85 -17.84 -13.16 8.36
N ALA A 86 -19.00 -12.82 8.94
CA ALA A 86 -19.13 -11.69 9.86
C ALA A 86 -18.30 -11.89 11.16
N ALA A 87 -18.16 -13.14 11.63
CA ALA A 87 -17.30 -13.43 12.78
C ALA A 87 -15.81 -13.22 12.43
N PHE A 88 -15.39 -13.61 11.23
CA PHE A 88 -14.03 -13.33 10.76
C PHE A 88 -13.79 -11.82 10.63
N ASP A 89 -14.73 -11.04 10.08
CA ASP A 89 -14.61 -9.60 9.99
C ASP A 89 -14.43 -8.94 11.36
N ALA A 90 -15.25 -9.31 12.33
CA ALA A 90 -15.15 -8.79 13.69
C ALA A 90 -13.80 -9.12 14.36
N ILE A 91 -13.28 -10.34 14.13
CA ILE A 91 -11.97 -10.78 14.63
C ILE A 91 -10.86 -9.99 13.94
N PHE A 92 -10.93 -9.83 12.64
CA PHE A 92 -9.92 -9.11 11.86
C PHE A 92 -9.84 -7.64 12.28
N GLN A 93 -10.98 -6.97 12.41
CA GLN A 93 -11.04 -5.59 12.92
C GLN A 93 -10.45 -5.49 14.34
N LYS A 94 -10.79 -6.43 15.22
CA LYS A 94 -10.30 -6.43 16.61
C LYS A 94 -8.78 -6.54 16.70
N TYR A 95 -8.15 -7.36 15.85
CA TYR A 95 -6.73 -7.66 15.94
C TYR A 95 -5.89 -7.01 14.83
N GLY A 96 -6.47 -6.09 14.04
CA GLY A 96 -5.78 -5.36 12.98
C GLY A 96 -5.31 -6.23 11.82
N VAL A 97 -6.02 -7.30 11.54
CA VAL A 97 -5.73 -8.12 10.36
C VAL A 97 -6.18 -7.38 9.11
N ILE A 98 -5.29 -7.25 8.15
CA ILE A 98 -5.59 -6.63 6.87
C ILE A 98 -6.28 -7.67 5.99
N ARG A 99 -7.60 -7.56 5.88
CA ARG A 99 -8.39 -8.43 5.00
C ARG A 99 -8.24 -8.01 3.55
N VAL A 100 -7.92 -8.96 2.68
CA VAL A 100 -7.82 -8.76 1.23
C VAL A 100 -8.84 -9.62 0.49
N ASP A 101 -9.12 -9.25 -0.77
CA ASP A 101 -10.24 -9.83 -1.52
C ASP A 101 -9.80 -10.82 -2.60
N ASP A 102 -8.56 -10.71 -3.08
CA ASP A 102 -7.96 -11.58 -4.08
C ASP A 102 -6.42 -11.69 -3.91
N LEU A 103 -5.77 -12.44 -4.80
CA LEU A 103 -4.33 -12.65 -4.75
C LEU A 103 -3.53 -11.39 -5.13
N GLU A 104 -4.04 -10.55 -6.01
CA GLU A 104 -3.40 -9.27 -6.36
C GLU A 104 -3.38 -8.33 -5.15
N ASP A 105 -4.48 -8.26 -4.40
CA ASP A 105 -4.54 -7.54 -3.13
C ASP A 105 -3.54 -8.11 -2.11
N LEU A 106 -3.46 -9.45 -2.00
CA LEU A 106 -2.57 -10.11 -1.06
C LEU A 106 -1.10 -9.78 -1.36
N ILE A 107 -0.70 -9.90 -2.62
CA ILE A 107 0.66 -9.59 -3.08
C ILE A 107 0.94 -8.09 -2.95
N GLY A 108 0.01 -7.25 -3.42
CA GLY A 108 0.17 -5.80 -3.42
C GLY A 108 0.33 -5.23 -2.01
N MET A 109 -0.53 -5.62 -1.06
CA MET A 109 -0.42 -5.20 0.34
C MET A 109 0.86 -5.72 0.99
N SER A 110 1.26 -6.96 0.69
CA SER A 110 2.52 -7.53 1.19
C SER A 110 3.73 -6.75 0.69
N SER A 111 3.74 -6.39 -0.59
CA SER A 111 4.79 -5.58 -1.21
C SER A 111 4.88 -4.19 -0.57
N ILE A 112 3.75 -3.51 -0.37
CA ILE A 112 3.71 -2.19 0.25
C ILE A 112 4.28 -2.26 1.67
N LEU A 113 3.75 -3.13 2.53
CA LEU A 113 4.15 -3.21 3.94
C LEU A 113 5.57 -3.71 4.15
N SER A 114 6.08 -4.57 3.25
CA SER A 114 7.47 -5.06 3.33
C SER A 114 8.50 -4.07 2.77
N THR A 115 8.06 -3.09 1.98
CA THR A 115 8.94 -2.09 1.37
C THR A 115 8.97 -0.79 2.17
N LEU A 116 7.82 -0.33 2.69
CA LEU A 116 7.77 0.92 3.46
C LEU A 116 8.65 0.86 4.70
N SER A 117 9.61 1.79 4.79
CA SER A 117 10.45 1.98 5.98
C SER A 117 9.73 2.75 7.10
N VAL A 118 8.73 3.57 6.75
CA VAL A 118 7.93 4.38 7.67
C VAL A 118 6.46 4.23 7.32
N LEU A 119 5.61 4.00 8.33
CA LEU A 119 4.16 3.96 8.14
C LEU A 119 3.53 5.36 8.26
N PRO A 120 2.40 5.63 7.57
CA PRO A 120 1.64 6.86 7.73
C PRO A 120 1.22 7.09 9.20
N LYS A 121 1.38 8.32 9.68
CA LYS A 121 0.97 8.71 11.05
C LYS A 121 -0.49 9.17 11.13
N GLY A 122 -1.13 9.37 9.98
CA GLY A 122 -2.53 9.80 9.86
C GLY A 122 -3.10 9.44 8.49
N GLY A 123 -4.30 9.93 8.20
CA GLY A 123 -5.07 9.57 7.00
C GLY A 123 -5.12 10.64 5.91
N ARG A 124 -4.29 11.68 5.99
CA ARG A 124 -4.29 12.80 5.05
C ARG A 124 -3.32 12.51 3.91
N VAL A 125 -3.84 12.45 2.70
CA VAL A 125 -3.08 12.01 1.52
C VAL A 125 -2.83 13.18 0.58
N VAL A 126 -1.64 13.27 0.02
CA VAL A 126 -1.36 14.09 -1.16
C VAL A 126 -1.10 13.18 -2.36
N SER A 127 -1.56 13.58 -3.53
CA SER A 127 -1.27 12.89 -4.80
C SER A 127 -0.68 13.86 -5.81
N LEU A 128 0.46 13.48 -6.39
CA LEU A 128 1.14 14.19 -7.46
C LEU A 128 0.99 13.37 -8.73
N ASN A 129 0.42 13.95 -9.76
CA ASN A 129 0.17 13.28 -11.03
C ASN A 129 0.82 14.04 -12.20
N GLY A 130 1.22 13.33 -13.24
CA GLY A 130 1.88 13.92 -14.41
C GLY A 130 0.93 14.64 -15.37
N SER A 131 -0.39 14.44 -15.23
CA SER A 131 -1.38 15.00 -16.13
C SER A 131 -2.73 15.22 -15.47
N GLY A 132 -3.53 16.15 -16.03
CA GLY A 132 -4.90 16.42 -15.56
C GLY A 132 -5.82 15.19 -15.69
N GLY A 133 -5.58 14.30 -16.65
CA GLY A 133 -6.33 13.06 -16.78
C GLY A 133 -6.09 12.10 -15.61
N GLU A 134 -4.82 11.87 -15.24
CA GLU A 134 -4.46 11.09 -14.06
C GLU A 134 -5.01 11.72 -12.77
N ASN A 135 -4.99 13.05 -12.71
CA ASN A 135 -5.51 13.80 -11.57
C ASN A 135 -7.01 13.56 -11.38
N GLY A 136 -7.81 13.61 -12.46
CA GLY A 136 -9.22 13.30 -12.44
C GLY A 136 -9.50 11.87 -11.96
N VAL A 137 -8.79 10.88 -12.51
CA VAL A 137 -8.89 9.47 -12.07
C VAL A 137 -8.54 9.33 -10.60
N SER A 138 -7.48 10.00 -10.14
CA SER A 138 -7.09 10.00 -8.72
C SER A 138 -8.19 10.55 -7.81
N CYS A 139 -8.87 11.63 -8.21
CA CYS A 139 -10.01 12.18 -7.48
C CYS A 139 -11.16 11.18 -7.40
N ASP A 140 -11.57 10.58 -8.53
CA ASP A 140 -12.71 9.67 -8.60
C ASP A 140 -12.46 8.38 -7.82
N VAL A 141 -11.30 7.76 -8.00
CA VAL A 141 -10.95 6.53 -7.29
C VAL A 141 -10.68 6.81 -5.81
N GLY A 142 -10.04 7.94 -5.49
CA GLY A 142 -9.87 8.38 -4.11
C GLY A 142 -11.21 8.58 -3.39
N HIS A 143 -12.19 9.21 -4.04
CA HIS A 143 -13.55 9.34 -3.51
C HIS A 143 -14.21 7.98 -3.26
N LEU A 144 -14.09 7.04 -4.21
CA LEU A 144 -14.64 5.68 -4.08
C LEU A 144 -14.14 4.97 -2.82
N TYR A 145 -12.87 5.16 -2.46
CA TYR A 145 -12.28 4.55 -1.27
C TYR A 145 -12.23 5.45 -0.04
N GLY A 146 -12.87 6.62 -0.10
CA GLY A 146 -12.93 7.56 1.02
C GLY A 146 -11.56 8.12 1.43
N ILE A 147 -10.67 8.32 0.47
CA ILE A 147 -9.37 8.94 0.71
C ILE A 147 -9.55 10.45 0.92
N ASN A 148 -8.94 10.97 1.98
CA ASN A 148 -8.97 12.39 2.30
C ASN A 148 -7.80 13.13 1.63
N PHE A 149 -8.11 14.05 0.72
CA PHE A 149 -7.19 14.95 0.03
C PHE A 149 -7.34 16.37 0.56
N PRO A 150 -6.75 16.74 1.70
CA PRO A 150 -6.85 18.11 2.21
C PRO A 150 -6.11 19.11 1.30
N PRO A 151 -6.42 20.41 1.36
CA PRO A 151 -5.70 21.43 0.61
C PRO A 151 -4.26 21.57 1.12
N PHE A 152 -3.39 22.12 0.27
CA PHE A 152 -2.07 22.58 0.66
C PHE A 152 -2.15 23.72 1.69
N THR A 153 -1.11 23.84 2.51
CA THR A 153 -0.92 25.08 3.26
C THR A 153 -0.63 26.25 2.30
N GLU A 154 -0.95 27.49 2.69
CA GLU A 154 -0.68 28.65 1.84
C GLU A 154 0.80 28.78 1.50
N SER A 155 1.70 28.52 2.46
CA SER A 155 3.14 28.53 2.25
C SER A 155 3.58 27.54 1.16
N THR A 156 3.02 26.32 1.17
CA THR A 156 3.30 25.31 0.13
C THR A 156 2.72 25.76 -1.21
N ALA A 157 1.50 26.26 -1.23
CA ALA A 157 0.85 26.74 -2.43
C ALA A 157 1.61 27.90 -3.09
N GLU A 158 2.10 28.86 -2.31
CA GLU A 158 2.93 29.98 -2.81
C GLU A 158 4.23 29.47 -3.43
N LYS A 159 4.91 28.53 -2.77
CA LYS A 159 6.13 27.95 -3.30
C LYS A 159 5.89 27.16 -4.58
N LEU A 160 4.79 26.42 -4.66
CA LEU A 160 4.41 25.69 -5.88
C LEU A 160 4.10 26.63 -7.04
N ARG A 161 3.46 27.79 -6.81
CA ARG A 161 3.25 28.83 -7.83
C ARG A 161 4.57 29.37 -8.40
N SER A 162 5.65 29.36 -7.62
CA SER A 162 6.96 29.79 -8.11
C SER A 162 7.72 28.71 -8.89
N ILE A 163 7.34 27.45 -8.78
CA ILE A 163 7.98 26.30 -9.44
C ILE A 163 7.21 25.88 -10.69
N LEU A 164 5.89 25.84 -10.59
CA LEU A 164 5.01 25.38 -11.65
C LEU A 164 4.66 26.51 -12.62
N PRO A 165 4.32 26.19 -13.88
CA PRO A 165 3.83 27.20 -14.82
C PRO A 165 2.61 27.97 -14.33
N ASP A 166 2.41 29.21 -14.74
CA ASP A 166 1.29 30.08 -14.34
C ASP A 166 -0.10 29.49 -14.61
N TYR A 167 -0.21 28.59 -15.57
CA TYR A 167 -1.48 27.89 -15.88
C TYR A 167 -1.73 26.67 -14.99
N ALA A 168 -0.79 26.28 -14.14
CA ALA A 168 -0.96 25.14 -13.24
C ALA A 168 -1.96 25.47 -12.14
N SER A 169 -2.83 24.52 -11.86
CA SER A 169 -3.84 24.61 -10.81
C SER A 169 -3.33 23.96 -9.52
N ILE A 170 -3.15 24.77 -8.48
CA ILE A 170 -2.57 24.30 -7.21
C ILE A 170 -3.67 23.71 -6.33
N HIS A 171 -3.99 22.44 -6.55
CA HIS A 171 -4.95 21.66 -5.77
C HIS A 171 -4.37 20.31 -5.40
N ASN A 172 -4.92 19.66 -4.39
CA ASN A 172 -4.64 18.27 -4.06
C ASN A 172 -5.86 17.40 -4.45
N PRO A 173 -5.69 16.39 -5.32
CA PRO A 173 -4.51 15.96 -6.09
C PRO A 173 -3.93 17.04 -7.00
N LEU A 174 -2.58 17.05 -7.17
CA LEU A 174 -1.87 18.05 -7.97
C LEU A 174 -1.52 17.51 -9.36
N ASP A 175 -1.92 18.24 -10.40
CA ASP A 175 -1.39 18.08 -11.75
C ASP A 175 -0.07 18.85 -11.86
N THR A 176 1.04 18.15 -12.01
CA THR A 176 2.38 18.73 -12.16
C THR A 176 2.67 19.18 -13.60
N THR A 177 1.69 19.08 -14.49
CA THR A 177 1.75 19.51 -15.90
C THR A 177 2.83 18.81 -16.75
N ALA A 178 3.38 17.70 -16.28
CA ALA A 178 4.52 16.96 -16.84
C ALA A 178 5.83 17.78 -16.98
N MET A 179 5.80 19.09 -16.83
CA MET A 179 6.97 19.96 -17.07
C MET A 179 8.12 19.67 -16.10
N ILE A 180 7.80 19.39 -14.83
CA ILE A 180 8.84 19.10 -13.83
C ILE A 180 9.44 17.70 -13.95
N CYS A 181 8.84 16.82 -14.74
CA CYS A 181 9.30 15.44 -14.90
C CYS A 181 10.59 15.30 -15.71
N TYR A 182 10.97 16.34 -16.46
CA TYR A 182 12.15 16.34 -17.32
C TYR A 182 13.43 16.85 -16.66
N ASP A 183 13.37 17.25 -15.38
CA ASP A 183 14.52 17.70 -14.61
C ASP A 183 14.46 17.12 -13.19
N THR A 184 15.51 16.34 -12.83
CA THR A 184 15.58 15.66 -11.53
C THR A 184 15.57 16.66 -10.37
N ALA A 185 16.23 17.81 -10.50
CA ALA A 185 16.33 18.78 -9.40
C ALA A 185 15.01 19.53 -9.21
N VAL A 186 14.39 19.98 -10.32
CA VAL A 186 13.09 20.65 -10.27
C VAL A 186 12.01 19.73 -9.72
N PHE A 187 11.98 18.46 -10.17
CA PHE A 187 11.05 17.48 -9.62
C PHE A 187 11.31 17.25 -8.14
N ALA A 188 12.56 17.05 -7.73
CA ALA A 188 12.88 16.81 -6.33
C ALA A 188 12.48 17.98 -5.42
N ASP A 189 12.71 19.23 -5.84
CA ASP A 189 12.35 20.42 -5.05
C ASP A 189 10.82 20.58 -4.93
N ALA A 190 10.07 20.30 -5.99
CA ALA A 190 8.62 20.29 -5.96
C ALA A 190 8.10 19.16 -5.06
N ALA A 191 8.58 17.93 -5.25
CA ALA A 191 8.18 16.77 -4.46
C ALA A 191 8.50 16.95 -2.98
N GLU A 192 9.69 17.44 -2.62
CA GLU A 192 10.06 17.78 -1.25
C GLU A 192 9.09 18.78 -0.62
N THR A 193 8.79 19.85 -1.35
CA THR A 193 7.87 20.89 -0.89
C THR A 193 6.49 20.32 -0.58
N ILE A 194 5.98 19.45 -1.45
CA ILE A 194 4.67 18.83 -1.34
C ILE A 194 4.64 17.80 -0.22
N ILE A 195 5.61 16.88 -0.18
CA ILE A 195 5.65 15.79 0.78
C ILE A 195 5.79 16.32 2.21
N ASN A 196 6.59 17.37 2.40
CA ASN A 196 6.82 17.96 3.72
C ASN A 196 5.71 18.89 4.19
N ASP A 197 4.69 19.20 3.37
CA ASP A 197 3.56 20.00 3.81
C ASP A 197 2.88 19.36 5.03
N PRO A 198 2.70 20.08 6.16
CA PRO A 198 2.17 19.53 7.40
C PRO A 198 0.73 19.01 7.30
N ASN A 199 0.00 19.35 6.24
CA ASN A 199 -1.35 18.86 6.01
C ASN A 199 -1.40 17.39 5.54
N PHE A 200 -0.26 16.74 5.25
CA PHE A 200 -0.25 15.38 4.71
C PHE A 200 0.52 14.40 5.59
N ASP A 201 0.14 13.15 5.51
CA ASP A 201 0.72 12.02 6.24
C ASP A 201 1.29 10.95 5.29
N LEU A 202 0.85 10.95 4.03
CA LEU A 202 1.22 10.01 2.98
C LEU A 202 1.22 10.70 1.62
N ALA A 203 2.24 10.46 0.81
CA ALA A 203 2.31 10.93 -0.56
C ALA A 203 2.14 9.78 -1.58
N LEU A 204 1.32 10.04 -2.60
CA LEU A 204 1.17 9.20 -3.78
C LEU A 204 1.80 9.93 -4.96
N VAL A 205 2.64 9.25 -5.72
CA VAL A 205 3.29 9.82 -6.91
C VAL A 205 2.87 9.03 -8.13
N GLY A 206 2.08 9.65 -8.99
CA GLY A 206 1.67 9.10 -10.27
C GLY A 206 2.87 8.96 -11.20
N LEU A 207 3.34 7.74 -11.39
CA LEU A 207 4.48 7.44 -12.26
C LEU A 207 4.29 6.08 -12.92
N THR A 208 3.98 6.10 -14.20
CA THR A 208 3.86 4.88 -14.99
C THR A 208 5.24 4.47 -15.53
N ILE A 209 5.81 3.43 -14.91
CA ILE A 209 7.11 2.87 -15.30
C ILE A 209 6.89 1.91 -16.45
N VAL A 210 6.89 2.44 -17.70
CA VAL A 210 6.70 1.64 -18.91
C VAL A 210 8.05 1.54 -19.63
N GLY A 211 8.38 0.40 -20.19
CA GLY A 211 9.64 0.11 -20.85
C GLY A 211 10.00 1.12 -21.91
N GLU A 212 9.91 1.07 -23.11
CA GLU A 212 10.54 1.80 -24.21
C GLU A 212 10.06 3.26 -24.42
N LEU A 213 8.97 3.71 -23.78
CA LEU A 213 8.33 5.00 -24.13
C LEU A 213 8.60 6.14 -23.14
N THR A 214 9.19 5.87 -21.98
CA THR A 214 9.14 6.83 -20.88
C THR A 214 10.48 7.26 -20.33
N ASP A 215 11.48 6.82 -20.94
CA ASP A 215 12.85 7.28 -20.86
C ASP A 215 13.19 8.29 -19.73
N LEU A 216 13.09 9.59 -20.02
CA LEU A 216 13.62 10.64 -19.15
C LEU A 216 12.73 10.91 -17.92
N CYS A 217 11.41 10.93 -18.05
CA CYS A 217 10.52 11.21 -16.91
C CYS A 217 10.62 10.14 -15.84
N VAL A 218 10.60 8.85 -16.23
CA VAL A 218 10.74 7.73 -15.28
C VAL A 218 12.07 7.82 -14.53
N LYS A 219 13.16 8.08 -15.27
CA LYS A 219 14.48 8.24 -14.70
C LYS A 219 14.52 9.41 -13.71
N HIS A 220 14.17 10.61 -14.15
CA HIS A 220 14.30 11.82 -13.34
C HIS A 220 13.41 11.78 -12.08
N MET A 221 12.18 11.31 -12.20
CA MET A 221 11.27 11.21 -11.07
C MET A 221 11.76 10.14 -10.09
N SER A 222 12.18 8.96 -10.55
CA SER A 222 12.69 7.89 -9.69
C SER A 222 13.98 8.32 -8.98
N GLU A 223 14.94 8.87 -9.69
CA GLU A 223 16.19 9.39 -9.12
C GLU A 223 15.92 10.52 -8.11
N GLY A 224 14.99 11.43 -8.43
CA GLY A 224 14.58 12.52 -7.55
C GLY A 224 14.00 12.02 -6.24
N LEU A 225 13.06 11.08 -6.27
CA LEU A 225 12.48 10.48 -5.06
C LEU A 225 13.53 9.75 -4.22
N VAL A 226 14.37 8.93 -4.86
CA VAL A 226 15.44 8.19 -4.18
C VAL A 226 16.44 9.15 -3.53
N LYS A 227 16.80 10.25 -4.20
CA LYS A 227 17.65 11.30 -3.64
C LYS A 227 17.05 11.90 -2.38
N LEU A 228 15.76 12.28 -2.40
CA LEU A 228 15.09 12.86 -1.24
C LEU A 228 15.11 11.93 -0.02
N VAL A 229 14.89 10.64 -0.21
CA VAL A 229 14.96 9.66 0.88
C VAL A 229 16.39 9.48 1.38
N ARG A 230 17.38 9.30 0.50
CA ARG A 230 18.78 9.09 0.89
C ARG A 230 19.40 10.29 1.60
N GLU A 231 19.04 11.49 1.19
CA GLU A 231 19.46 12.76 1.81
C GLU A 231 18.64 13.11 3.06
N LYS A 232 17.63 12.28 3.42
CA LYS A 232 16.73 12.50 4.56
C LYS A 232 15.99 13.85 4.48
N ARG A 233 15.68 14.30 3.28
CA ARG A 233 14.92 15.52 3.00
C ARG A 233 13.42 15.34 3.19
N ILE A 234 12.95 14.11 3.19
CA ILE A 234 11.57 13.71 3.49
C ILE A 234 11.57 12.62 4.56
N ASP A 235 10.58 12.66 5.45
CA ASP A 235 10.37 11.69 6.53
C ASP A 235 9.01 10.99 6.46
N LYS A 236 8.17 11.36 5.49
CA LYS A 236 6.86 10.76 5.27
C LYS A 236 6.93 9.65 4.23
N PRO A 237 6.04 8.64 4.34
CA PRO A 237 5.99 7.56 3.37
C PRO A 237 5.51 8.06 1.99
N VAL A 238 6.11 7.46 0.96
CA VAL A 238 5.80 7.73 -0.45
C VAL A 238 5.47 6.41 -1.12
N LEU A 239 4.41 6.38 -1.92
CA LEU A 239 4.06 5.27 -2.81
C LEU A 239 4.06 5.77 -4.25
N VAL A 240 4.64 4.99 -5.15
CA VAL A 240 4.52 5.22 -6.60
C VAL A 240 3.31 4.48 -7.12
N VAL A 241 2.42 5.20 -7.81
CA VAL A 241 1.14 4.71 -8.34
C VAL A 241 1.17 4.79 -9.87
N PRO A 242 1.34 3.67 -10.57
CA PRO A 242 1.27 3.67 -12.03
C PRO A 242 -0.18 3.87 -12.52
N ALA A 243 -0.36 4.53 -13.65
CA ALA A 243 -1.67 4.68 -14.26
C ALA A 243 -2.18 3.36 -14.85
N VAL A 244 -1.28 2.56 -15.42
CA VAL A 244 -1.60 1.29 -16.07
C VAL A 244 -0.59 0.21 -15.67
N GLU A 245 -1.03 -1.06 -15.73
CA GLU A 245 -0.12 -2.19 -15.65
C GLU A 245 0.48 -2.42 -17.04
N ALA A 246 1.73 -2.02 -17.18
CA ALA A 246 2.50 -2.22 -18.41
C ALA A 246 3.87 -2.79 -18.03
N GLY A 247 4.61 -3.31 -18.99
CA GLY A 247 5.92 -3.91 -18.75
C GLY A 247 6.82 -2.99 -17.93
N ARG A 248 6.96 -3.31 -16.65
CA ARG A 248 7.74 -2.50 -15.71
C ARG A 248 9.23 -2.64 -15.99
N MET A 249 9.97 -1.54 -15.93
CA MET A 249 11.43 -1.58 -15.94
C MET A 249 11.96 -2.01 -14.56
N PRO A 250 12.54 -3.23 -14.42
CA PRO A 250 12.99 -3.72 -13.12
C PRO A 250 14.01 -2.80 -12.44
N GLU A 251 14.83 -2.13 -13.23
CA GLU A 251 15.85 -1.20 -12.73
C GLU A 251 15.24 -0.11 -11.82
N TYR A 252 14.23 0.61 -12.30
CA TYR A 252 13.61 1.70 -11.55
C TYR A 252 12.72 1.17 -10.42
N VAL A 253 12.01 0.06 -10.65
CA VAL A 253 11.22 -0.58 -9.60
C VAL A 253 12.11 -1.00 -8.42
N ASN A 254 13.25 -1.63 -8.69
CA ASN A 254 14.19 -2.06 -7.66
C ASN A 254 14.85 -0.86 -6.98
N MET A 255 15.25 0.16 -7.76
CA MET A 255 15.82 1.40 -7.23
C MET A 255 14.90 2.07 -6.20
N LEU A 256 13.60 2.19 -6.52
CA LEU A 256 12.59 2.75 -5.62
C LEU A 256 12.36 1.85 -4.40
N LYS A 257 12.21 0.55 -4.62
CA LYS A 257 12.04 -0.44 -3.54
C LYS A 257 13.20 -0.41 -2.56
N ASP A 258 14.44 -0.37 -3.04
CA ASP A 258 15.65 -0.31 -2.20
C ASP A 258 15.75 1.00 -1.39
N ALA A 259 15.07 2.04 -1.84
CA ALA A 259 14.92 3.30 -1.10
C ALA A 259 13.70 3.29 -0.14
N GLY A 260 12.95 2.20 -0.03
CA GLY A 260 11.76 2.11 0.81
C GLY A 260 10.51 2.74 0.19
N ILE A 261 10.48 2.90 -1.13
CA ILE A 261 9.36 3.46 -1.89
C ILE A 261 8.71 2.33 -2.71
N PRO A 262 7.56 1.78 -2.28
CA PRO A 262 6.88 0.74 -3.03
C PRO A 262 6.27 1.29 -4.33
N VAL A 263 6.38 0.52 -5.41
CA VAL A 263 5.62 0.70 -6.63
C VAL A 263 4.39 -0.18 -6.54
N THR A 264 3.21 0.43 -6.51
CA THR A 264 1.93 -0.26 -6.31
C THR A 264 1.41 -0.90 -7.62
N ALA A 265 0.32 -1.63 -7.54
CA ALA A 265 -0.53 -1.94 -8.69
C ALA A 265 -1.17 -0.65 -9.24
N PRO A 266 -1.80 -0.68 -10.44
CA PRO A 266 -2.43 0.51 -11.02
C PRO A 266 -3.50 1.14 -10.15
N CYS A 267 -3.82 2.39 -10.45
CA CYS A 267 -4.61 3.34 -9.69
C CYS A 267 -5.77 2.74 -8.86
N PHE A 268 -6.64 1.92 -9.44
CA PHE A 268 -7.78 1.34 -8.73
C PHE A 268 -7.33 0.46 -7.53
N TYR A 269 -6.40 -0.46 -7.76
CA TYR A 269 -5.83 -1.30 -6.69
C TYR A 269 -4.97 -0.48 -5.73
N ALA A 270 -4.20 0.48 -6.23
CA ALA A 270 -3.37 1.34 -5.40
C ALA A 270 -4.20 2.06 -4.32
N TYR A 271 -5.28 2.71 -4.70
CA TYR A 271 -6.13 3.42 -3.74
C TYR A 271 -6.88 2.49 -2.78
N LYS A 272 -7.28 1.30 -3.24
CA LYS A 272 -7.79 0.24 -2.37
C LYS A 272 -6.75 -0.17 -1.32
N HIS A 273 -5.50 -0.36 -1.73
CA HIS A 273 -4.40 -0.69 -0.82
C HIS A 273 -4.07 0.47 0.12
N VAL A 274 -4.08 1.70 -0.37
CA VAL A 274 -3.91 2.90 0.46
C VAL A 274 -4.95 2.93 1.57
N LYS A 275 -6.23 2.70 1.24
CA LYS A 275 -7.29 2.64 2.26
C LYS A 275 -7.01 1.56 3.31
N LYS A 276 -6.65 0.34 2.89
CA LYS A 276 -6.31 -0.74 3.82
C LYS A 276 -5.08 -0.42 4.68
N LEU A 277 -4.07 0.23 4.11
CA LEU A 277 -2.89 0.69 4.83
C LEU A 277 -3.25 1.73 5.90
N LEU A 278 -4.05 2.74 5.54
CA LEU A 278 -4.48 3.79 6.46
C LEU A 278 -5.35 3.22 7.60
N ASP A 279 -6.26 2.29 7.30
CA ASP A 279 -7.08 1.62 8.31
C ASP A 279 -6.22 0.80 9.28
N TYR A 280 -5.23 0.08 8.77
CA TYR A 280 -4.25 -0.64 9.60
C TYR A 280 -3.45 0.31 10.49
N CYS A 281 -2.96 1.43 9.95
CA CYS A 281 -2.22 2.43 10.71
C CYS A 281 -3.09 3.10 11.78
N ALA A 282 -4.33 3.41 11.47
CA ALA A 282 -5.29 3.95 12.42
C ALA A 282 -5.56 2.95 13.56
N TRP A 283 -5.81 1.67 13.24
CA TRP A 283 -5.96 0.62 14.25
C TRP A 283 -4.70 0.51 15.13
N ARG A 284 -3.51 0.52 14.53
CA ARG A 284 -2.24 0.41 15.25
C ARG A 284 -1.99 1.57 16.22
N ALA A 285 -2.49 2.75 15.92
CA ALA A 285 -2.37 3.94 16.78
C ALA A 285 -3.21 3.86 18.08
N PHE A 286 -4.16 2.90 18.15
CA PHE A 286 -4.98 2.65 19.34
C PHE A 286 -4.42 1.56 20.27
N LEU A 287 -3.30 0.92 19.89
CA LEU A 287 -2.60 -0.05 20.73
C LEU A 287 -1.65 0.63 21.71
#